data_c4cd76de00cee7330323493a3fa95265
#
_entry.id   c4cd76de00cee7330323493a3fa95265
#
_cell.length_a   1.000
_cell.length_b   1.000
_cell.length_c   1.000
_cell.angle_alpha   90.00
_cell.angle_beta   90.00
_cell.angle_gamma   90.00
#
_symmetry.space_group_name_H-M   'P 1'
#
loop_
_entity.id
_entity.type
_entity.pdbx_description
1 polymer ?
#
loop_
_entity_poly.entity_id
_entity_poly.type
_entity_poly.pdbx_seq_one_letter_code
_entity_poly.pdbx_strand_id
1 'polypeptide(L)'
;MPSAYAMPMTMKSNMLSRLLTIPIGAAVALTMAMPADAAGRRDEQDAARRAMLDGQVMPFAMIKRRVDAQMGGATYVGSEFDPSSNRYRLKYVKDGKVVWVDADGRTGDIIGWAR
;
A
#
# COMPACT_ATOMS: atom_id res chain seq x y z
N MET A 1 53.85 20.73 -25.09
CA MET A 1 53.25 20.63 -24.84
C MET A 1 52.50 20.53 -24.62
N PRO A 2 52.43 20.36 -24.51
CA PRO A 2 51.58 20.15 -24.18
C PRO A 2 50.81 19.65 -24.02
N SER A 3 50.69 19.65 -24.20
CA SER A 3 49.91 19.31 -24.15
C SER A 3 49.54 18.50 -23.76
N ALA A 4 49.81 18.16 -23.58
CA ALA A 4 49.44 17.40 -23.32
C ALA A 4 48.58 17.09 -22.85
N TYR A 5 48.41 17.41 -22.87
CA TYR A 5 47.64 17.20 -22.53
C TYR A 5 46.73 16.81 -22.84
N ALA A 6 46.99 16.82 -22.63
CA ALA A 6 45.86 16.78 -23.10
C ALA A 6 45.20 15.58 -23.38
N MET A 7 45.55 14.92 -23.96
CA MET A 7 45.01 13.83 -24.32
C MET A 7 44.33 13.05 -23.38
N PRO A 8 44.57 13.07 -22.34
CA PRO A 8 43.98 12.18 -21.39
C PRO A 8 42.55 12.30 -21.21
N MET A 9 42.06 13.39 -21.46
CA MET A 9 40.72 13.53 -21.22
C MET A 9 39.85 12.60 -21.94
N THR A 10 40.24 12.08 -22.97
CA THR A 10 39.37 11.25 -23.77
C THR A 10 38.97 9.99 -23.09
N MET A 11 39.81 9.44 -22.29
CA MET A 11 39.47 8.21 -21.70
C MET A 11 38.33 8.27 -20.82
N LYS A 12 38.09 9.31 -20.23
CA LYS A 12 37.04 9.43 -19.27
C LYS A 12 35.69 9.17 -19.84
N SER A 13 35.45 9.64 -21.02
CA SER A 13 34.14 9.51 -21.59
C SER A 13 33.76 8.07 -21.83
N ASN A 14 34.70 7.27 -22.15
CA ASN A 14 34.39 5.89 -22.45
C ASN A 14 33.84 5.17 -21.25
N MET A 15 34.35 5.44 -20.10
CA MET A 15 33.88 4.75 -18.94
C MET A 15 32.49 5.11 -18.59
N LEU A 16 32.11 6.30 -18.84
CA LEU A 16 30.79 6.73 -18.50
C LEU A 16 29.71 5.99 -19.26
N SER A 17 29.96 5.75 -20.50
CA SER A 17 28.93 5.08 -21.30
C SER A 17 28.68 3.67 -20.84
N ARG A 18 29.69 3.00 -20.37
CA ARG A 18 29.47 1.64 -19.92
C ARG A 18 28.63 1.58 -18.69
N LEU A 19 28.79 2.54 -17.82
CA LEU A 19 28.04 2.53 -16.58
C LEU A 19 26.56 2.72 -16.78
N LEU A 20 26.20 3.42 -17.83
CA LEU A 20 24.80 3.73 -18.05
C LEU A 20 23.97 2.52 -18.41
N THR A 21 24.55 1.57 -19.10
CA THR A 21 23.78 0.45 -19.58
C THR A 21 23.43 -0.54 -18.47
N ILE A 22 24.30 -0.70 -17.52
CA ILE A 22 24.08 -1.68 -16.47
C ILE A 22 22.87 -1.40 -15.61
N PRO A 23 22.66 -0.18 -15.13
CA PRO A 23 21.54 0.10 -14.24
C PRO A 23 20.19 -0.17 -14.84
N ILE A 24 20.08 -0.02 -16.14
CA ILE A 24 18.80 -0.20 -16.80
C ILE A 24 18.31 -1.63 -16.70
N GLY A 25 19.18 -2.57 -16.87
CA GLY A 25 18.79 -3.97 -16.77
C GLY A 25 18.34 -4.35 -15.38
N ALA A 26 19.00 -3.82 -14.39
CA ALA A 26 18.64 -4.13 -13.02
C ALA A 26 17.26 -3.59 -12.66
N ALA A 27 16.94 -2.41 -13.16
CA ALA A 27 15.65 -1.81 -12.88
C ALA A 27 14.51 -2.63 -13.45
N VAL A 28 14.70 -3.16 -14.64
CA VAL A 28 13.67 -3.98 -15.26
C VAL A 28 13.41 -5.25 -14.47
N ALA A 29 14.46 -5.86 -13.98
CA ALA A 29 14.31 -7.09 -13.21
C ALA A 29 13.50 -6.87 -11.95
N LEU A 30 13.67 -5.74 -11.30
CA LEU A 30 12.95 -5.46 -10.08
C LEU A 30 11.46 -5.26 -10.30
N THR A 31 11.08 -4.70 -11.42
CA THR A 31 9.67 -4.45 -11.67
C THR A 31 8.89 -5.72 -11.96
N MET A 32 9.56 -6.81 -12.28
CA MET A 32 8.88 -8.06 -12.56
C MET A 32 8.44 -8.80 -11.32
N ALA A 33 9.02 -8.49 -10.18
CA ALA A 33 8.72 -9.22 -8.96
C ALA A 33 7.61 -8.51 -8.18
N MET A 34 6.41 -9.04 -8.22
CA MET A 34 5.29 -8.49 -7.48
C MET A 34 4.87 -9.45 -6.38
N PRO A 35 4.85 -9.03 -5.12
CA PRO A 35 4.43 -9.90 -4.02
C PRO A 35 2.97 -10.33 -4.17
N ALA A 36 2.70 -11.57 -3.80
CA ALA A 36 1.33 -12.08 -3.84
C ALA A 36 0.40 -11.29 -2.92
N ASP A 37 0.92 -10.83 -1.79
CA ASP A 37 0.13 -10.04 -0.84
C ASP A 37 -0.35 -8.73 -1.46
N ALA A 38 0.47 -8.11 -2.29
CA ALA A 38 0.08 -6.87 -2.94
C ALA A 38 -1.04 -7.09 -3.95
N ALA A 39 -1.03 -8.22 -4.65
CA ALA A 39 -2.09 -8.57 -5.60
C ALA A 39 -3.40 -8.83 -4.86
N GLY A 40 -3.35 -9.54 -3.74
CA GLY A 40 -4.53 -9.81 -2.93
C GLY A 40 -5.15 -8.55 -2.37
N ARG A 41 -4.33 -7.61 -1.91
CA ARG A 41 -4.84 -6.33 -1.42
C ARG A 41 -5.50 -5.51 -2.52
N ARG A 42 -4.95 -5.57 -3.71
CA ARG A 42 -5.51 -4.85 -4.85
C ARG A 42 -6.88 -5.38 -5.20
N ASP A 43 -7.04 -6.71 -5.22
CA ASP A 43 -8.33 -7.33 -5.49
C ASP A 43 -9.35 -6.95 -4.43
N GLU A 44 -8.93 -6.91 -3.17
CA GLU A 44 -9.78 -6.54 -2.06
C GLU A 44 -10.22 -5.08 -2.18
N GLN A 45 -9.31 -4.19 -2.52
CA GLN A 45 -9.64 -2.78 -2.71
C GLN A 45 -10.58 -2.57 -3.88
N ASP A 46 -10.40 -3.31 -4.95
CA ASP A 46 -11.29 -3.24 -6.11
C ASP A 46 -12.68 -3.72 -5.76
N ALA A 47 -12.79 -4.78 -4.97
CA ALA A 47 -14.08 -5.29 -4.51
C ALA A 47 -14.79 -4.27 -3.63
N ALA A 48 -14.06 -3.64 -2.72
CA ALA A 48 -14.63 -2.62 -1.84
C ALA A 48 -15.13 -1.41 -2.65
N ARG A 49 -14.35 -1.01 -3.63
CA ARG A 49 -14.71 0.11 -4.47
C ARG A 49 -15.97 -0.19 -5.27
N ARG A 50 -16.08 -1.38 -5.84
CA ARG A 50 -17.27 -1.78 -6.58
C ARG A 50 -18.50 -1.79 -5.69
N ALA A 51 -18.37 -2.33 -4.48
CA ALA A 51 -19.46 -2.36 -3.54
C ALA A 51 -19.93 -0.96 -3.16
N MET A 52 -19.01 -0.02 -3.02
CA MET A 52 -19.35 1.36 -2.73
C MET A 52 -20.06 2.01 -3.92
N LEU A 53 -19.58 1.80 -5.13
CA LEU A 53 -20.18 2.38 -6.32
C LEU A 53 -21.57 1.81 -6.58
N ASP A 54 -21.81 0.56 -6.19
CA ASP A 54 -23.11 -0.08 -6.32
C ASP A 54 -24.07 0.26 -5.17
N GLY A 55 -23.62 1.08 -4.23
CA GLY A 55 -24.45 1.50 -3.11
C GLY A 55 -24.60 0.45 -2.02
N GLN A 56 -23.78 -0.60 -2.04
CA GLN A 56 -23.87 -1.67 -1.05
C GLN A 56 -23.14 -1.38 0.24
N VAL A 57 -22.14 -0.51 0.19
CA VAL A 57 -21.41 -0.09 1.37
C VAL A 57 -21.21 1.43 1.30
N MET A 58 -21.05 2.04 2.46
CA MET A 58 -20.74 3.46 2.51
C MET A 58 -19.24 3.67 2.25
N PRO A 59 -18.81 4.88 1.91
CA PRO A 59 -17.39 5.15 1.68
C PRO A 59 -16.56 4.77 2.91
N PHE A 60 -15.42 4.15 2.67
CA PHE A 60 -14.56 3.67 3.77
C PHE A 60 -14.16 4.79 4.73
N ALA A 61 -13.91 5.98 4.21
CA ALA A 61 -13.52 7.11 5.06
C ALA A 61 -14.58 7.41 6.14
N MET A 62 -15.84 7.21 5.81
CA MET A 62 -16.92 7.42 6.76
C MET A 62 -16.99 6.31 7.79
N ILE A 63 -16.77 5.07 7.34
CA ILE A 63 -16.72 3.92 8.25
C ILE A 63 -15.58 4.11 9.24
N LYS A 64 -14.41 4.44 8.74
CA LYS A 64 -13.23 4.66 9.58
C LYS A 64 -13.48 5.76 10.60
N ARG A 65 -14.12 6.85 10.19
CA ARG A 65 -14.40 7.94 11.10
C ARG A 65 -15.31 7.53 12.23
N ARG A 66 -16.33 6.73 11.93
CA ARG A 66 -17.26 6.24 12.95
C ARG A 66 -16.57 5.30 13.92
N VAL A 67 -15.74 4.40 13.40
CA VAL A 67 -15.02 3.46 14.23
C VAL A 67 -13.97 4.16 15.08
N ASP A 68 -13.20 5.07 14.47
CA ASP A 68 -12.18 5.85 15.18
C ASP A 68 -12.78 6.56 16.41
N ALA A 69 -13.98 7.08 16.26
CA ALA A 69 -14.65 7.81 17.34
C ALA A 69 -14.89 6.92 18.57
N GLN A 70 -14.93 5.62 18.40
CA GLN A 70 -15.17 4.68 19.48
C GLN A 70 -13.91 3.98 19.99
N MET A 71 -12.77 4.27 19.38
CA MET A 71 -11.53 3.56 19.70
C MET A 71 -10.67 4.21 20.77
N GLY A 72 -11.02 5.42 21.19
CA GLY A 72 -10.40 6.02 22.37
C GLY A 72 -8.89 6.15 22.34
N GLY A 73 -8.32 6.68 21.30
CA GLY A 73 -6.89 6.91 21.25
C GLY A 73 -6.06 5.77 20.67
N ALA A 74 -6.70 4.71 20.22
CA ALA A 74 -5.99 3.64 19.53
C ALA A 74 -5.51 4.13 18.16
N THR A 75 -4.42 3.55 17.67
CA THR A 75 -3.84 3.93 16.39
C THR A 75 -4.30 2.98 15.29
N TYR A 76 -4.90 3.52 14.26
CA TYR A 76 -5.32 2.74 13.10
C TYR A 76 -4.08 2.27 12.30
N VAL A 77 -4.04 0.98 11.96
CA VAL A 77 -2.89 0.44 11.22
C VAL A 77 -3.26 -0.29 9.94
N GLY A 78 -4.53 -0.48 9.66
CA GLY A 78 -4.92 -1.11 8.40
C GLY A 78 -6.33 -1.65 8.45
N SER A 79 -6.81 -2.12 7.30
CA SER A 79 -8.14 -2.70 7.20
C SER A 79 -8.19 -3.79 6.15
N GLU A 80 -9.21 -4.63 6.26
CA GLU A 80 -9.54 -5.67 5.30
C GLU A 80 -11.02 -5.56 4.97
N PHE A 81 -11.39 -5.93 3.77
CA PHE A 81 -12.78 -5.94 3.34
C PHE A 81 -13.20 -7.34 2.92
N ASP A 82 -14.35 -7.79 3.39
CA ASP A 82 -14.92 -9.07 3.02
C ASP A 82 -16.10 -8.81 2.08
N PRO A 83 -15.95 -9.05 0.77
CA PRO A 83 -17.03 -8.78 -0.17
C PRO A 83 -18.23 -9.71 0.00
N SER A 84 -18.07 -10.88 0.59
CA SER A 84 -19.16 -11.79 0.76
C SER A 84 -20.19 -11.30 1.78
N SER A 85 -19.73 -10.57 2.78
CA SER A 85 -20.59 -10.06 3.86
C SER A 85 -20.68 -8.54 3.87
N ASN A 86 -19.97 -7.84 2.98
CA ASN A 86 -19.87 -6.38 2.97
C ASN A 86 -19.39 -5.84 4.32
N ARG A 87 -18.44 -6.52 4.91
CA ARG A 87 -17.94 -6.19 6.24
C ARG A 87 -16.51 -5.71 6.14
N TYR A 88 -16.18 -4.68 6.91
CA TYR A 88 -14.80 -4.23 7.07
C TYR A 88 -14.24 -4.70 8.38
N ARG A 89 -12.99 -5.12 8.38
CA ARG A 89 -12.24 -5.42 9.59
C ARG A 89 -11.13 -4.41 9.71
N LEU A 90 -11.20 -3.55 10.72
CA LEU A 90 -10.21 -2.52 10.96
C LEU A 90 -9.26 -2.98 12.05
N LYS A 91 -7.98 -2.71 11.84
CA LYS A 91 -6.95 -3.12 12.79
C LYS A 91 -6.42 -1.88 13.50
N TYR A 92 -6.37 -1.93 14.81
CA TYR A 92 -5.87 -0.85 15.64
C TYR A 92 -4.81 -1.37 16.60
N VAL A 93 -3.94 -0.49 17.06
CA VAL A 93 -3.00 -0.80 18.14
C VAL A 93 -3.34 0.08 19.31
N LYS A 94 -3.56 -0.52 20.47
CA LYS A 94 -3.85 0.19 21.70
C LYS A 94 -3.05 -0.44 22.82
N ASP A 95 -2.27 0.37 23.52
CA ASP A 95 -1.42 -0.09 24.63
C ASP A 95 -0.51 -1.26 24.23
N GLY A 96 0.04 -1.20 23.01
CA GLY A 96 0.93 -2.22 22.50
C GLY A 96 0.25 -3.48 22.03
N LYS A 97 -1.07 -3.51 22.01
CA LYS A 97 -1.83 -4.71 21.60
C LYS A 97 -2.63 -4.43 20.34
N VAL A 98 -2.74 -5.44 19.49
CA VAL A 98 -3.54 -5.33 18.27
C VAL A 98 -5.00 -5.67 18.61
N VAL A 99 -5.89 -4.80 18.15
CA VAL A 99 -7.32 -4.97 18.32
C VAL A 99 -7.96 -4.96 16.95
N TRP A 100 -8.77 -5.96 16.66
CA TRP A 100 -9.51 -6.03 15.40
C TRP A 100 -10.95 -5.63 15.68
N VAL A 101 -11.49 -4.80 14.79
CA VAL A 101 -12.86 -4.32 14.92
C VAL A 101 -13.59 -4.64 13.64
N ASP A 102 -14.67 -5.38 13.73
CA ASP A 102 -15.50 -5.66 12.56
C ASP A 102 -16.60 -4.61 12.47
N ALA A 103 -16.73 -3.98 11.33
CA ALA A 103 -17.73 -2.95 11.10
C ALA A 103 -18.60 -3.33 9.91
N ASP A 104 -19.88 -3.03 10.03
CA ASP A 104 -20.82 -3.22 8.93
C ASP A 104 -20.52 -2.19 7.85
N GLY A 105 -20.27 -2.65 6.63
CA GLY A 105 -19.96 -1.76 5.52
C GLY A 105 -21.12 -0.86 5.11
N ARG A 106 -22.35 -1.22 5.45
CA ARG A 106 -23.52 -0.43 5.09
C ARG A 106 -23.76 0.71 6.05
N THR A 107 -23.52 0.49 7.32
CA THR A 107 -23.88 1.45 8.36
C THR A 107 -22.67 2.06 9.07
N GLY A 108 -21.53 1.39 9.03
CA GLY A 108 -20.36 1.78 9.81
C GLY A 108 -20.45 1.41 11.28
N ASP A 109 -21.44 0.62 11.67
CA ASP A 109 -21.58 0.21 13.05
C ASP A 109 -20.60 -0.90 13.38
N ILE A 110 -20.08 -0.89 14.60
CA ILE A 110 -19.22 -1.95 15.08
C ILE A 110 -20.08 -3.15 15.40
N ILE A 111 -19.73 -4.30 14.83
CA ILE A 111 -20.49 -5.53 15.00
C ILE A 111 -19.69 -6.62 15.68
N GLY A 112 -18.41 -6.41 15.95
CA GLY A 112 -17.60 -7.39 16.65
C GLY A 112 -16.22 -6.87 16.96
N TRP A 113 -15.57 -7.55 17.91
CA TRP A 113 -14.22 -7.20 18.35
C TRP A 113 -13.41 -8.49 18.47
N ALA A 114 -12.11 -8.39 18.22
CA ALA A 114 -11.18 -9.49 18.43
C ALA A 114 -9.83 -8.93 18.87
N ARG A 115 -9.13 -9.65 19.73
CA ARG A 115 -7.83 -9.24 20.23
C ARG A 115 -6.78 -10.29 19.93
#